data_764ead28dbe357606f0ecc3ec3449491
#
_entry.id   764ead28dbe357606f0ecc3ec3449491
#
_cell.length_a   1.000
_cell.length_b   1.000
_cell.length_c   1.000
_cell.angle_alpha   90.00
_cell.angle_beta   90.00
_cell.angle_gamma   90.00
#
_symmetry.space_group_name_H-M   'P 1'
#
loop_
_entity.id
_entity.type
_entity.pdbx_description
1 polymer ?
#
loop_
_entity_poly.entity_id
_entity_poly.type
_entity_poly.pdbx_seq_one_letter_code
_entity_poly.pdbx_strand_id
1 'polypeptide(L)'
;MGKMGAMDNPIADLSPVQARVVREIIALVRRENWQAGVALPEVLLAEAIGTSRTPVKVALRHLATLGVARQDKNRRYVLARDALALDDVVEDVAASPDDPLYLQIAEARQSGTLAEEVSEAELMRIFDVARSTLRKVLARISNEGWVEQRVGTGWVFLPMIDSPQAYEESYLFRQSMEPAALLSPWFTVDREELIKLRREQEFIVNGGYETMTAIELFEANSRFHETLALWSGNRFVLQTVRRLDQLRRLVEYRQAVTRRRARQTQATEHLAILAAIERQDLIEAAGLMRKHLEDARRAKVYGIDDVFRGSRPSTRTLE
;
A
#
# COMPACT_ATOMS: atom_id res chain seq x y z
N MET A 1 -35.08 -20.99 -4.76
CA MET A 1 -33.96 -20.77 -3.82
C MET A 1 -32.69 -21.08 -4.60
N GLY A 2 -32.14 -20.04 -5.24
CA GLY A 2 -30.91 -20.12 -6.03
C GLY A 2 -29.70 -20.01 -5.10
N LYS A 3 -28.77 -20.95 -5.22
CA LYS A 3 -27.46 -20.87 -4.59
C LYS A 3 -26.76 -19.65 -5.16
N MET A 4 -26.48 -18.65 -4.33
CA MET A 4 -25.47 -17.62 -4.63
C MET A 4 -24.13 -18.35 -4.74
N GLY A 5 -23.60 -18.42 -5.96
CA GLY A 5 -22.27 -18.95 -6.22
C GLY A 5 -21.23 -18.12 -5.49
N ALA A 6 -20.31 -18.78 -4.81
CA ALA A 6 -19.09 -18.16 -4.33
C ALA A 6 -18.41 -17.48 -5.52
N MET A 7 -18.13 -16.19 -5.43
CA MET A 7 -17.30 -15.50 -6.43
C MET A 7 -15.93 -16.18 -6.41
N ASP A 8 -15.60 -16.88 -7.49
CA ASP A 8 -14.28 -17.47 -7.69
C ASP A 8 -13.26 -16.33 -7.68
N ASN A 9 -12.35 -16.37 -6.72
CA ASN A 9 -11.22 -15.41 -6.66
C ASN A 9 -10.32 -15.65 -7.89
N PRO A 10 -10.22 -14.72 -8.82
CA PRO A 10 -9.53 -14.93 -10.09
C PRO A 10 -8.04 -15.24 -9.97
N ILE A 11 -7.42 -15.00 -8.80
CA ILE A 11 -5.99 -15.31 -8.55
C ILE A 11 -5.77 -16.42 -7.51
N ALA A 12 -6.83 -17.16 -7.13
CA ALA A 12 -6.74 -18.21 -6.10
C ALA A 12 -5.75 -19.34 -6.43
N ASP A 13 -5.59 -19.66 -7.72
CA ASP A 13 -4.70 -20.71 -8.21
C ASP A 13 -3.22 -20.28 -8.34
N LEU A 14 -2.92 -19.02 -8.08
CA LEU A 14 -1.57 -18.48 -8.18
C LEU A 14 -0.83 -18.60 -6.84
N SER A 15 0.49 -18.85 -6.92
CA SER A 15 1.33 -18.69 -5.73
C SER A 15 1.35 -17.21 -5.28
N PRO A 16 1.64 -16.92 -3.98
CA PRO A 16 1.67 -15.54 -3.48
C PRO A 16 2.59 -14.60 -4.29
N VAL A 17 3.73 -15.14 -4.77
CA VAL A 17 4.65 -14.38 -5.62
C VAL A 17 4.03 -14.08 -6.99
N GLN A 18 3.36 -15.04 -7.58
CA GLN A 18 2.70 -14.88 -8.89
C GLN A 18 1.51 -13.92 -8.80
N ALA A 19 0.69 -14.02 -7.76
CA ALA A 19 -0.42 -13.11 -7.48
C ALA A 19 0.08 -11.67 -7.26
N ARG A 20 1.19 -11.49 -6.53
CA ARG A 20 1.86 -10.19 -6.40
C ARG A 20 2.27 -9.63 -7.76
N VAL A 21 2.92 -10.44 -8.59
CA VAL A 21 3.40 -10.00 -9.91
C VAL A 21 2.24 -9.62 -10.83
N VAL A 22 1.10 -10.32 -10.76
CA VAL A 22 -0.14 -9.92 -11.49
C VAL A 22 -0.57 -8.51 -11.08
N ARG A 23 -0.66 -8.24 -9.78
CA ARG A 23 -1.03 -6.91 -9.27
C ARG A 23 -0.03 -5.83 -9.67
N GLU A 24 1.26 -6.11 -9.55
CA GLU A 24 2.32 -5.16 -9.92
C GLU A 24 2.32 -4.83 -11.43
N ILE A 25 2.03 -5.82 -12.30
CA ILE A 25 1.88 -5.57 -13.74
C ILE A 25 0.68 -4.64 -13.99
N ILE A 26 -0.47 -4.92 -13.38
CA ILE A 26 -1.68 -4.09 -13.54
C ILE A 26 -1.41 -2.67 -13.02
N ALA A 27 -0.80 -2.54 -11.82
CA ALA A 27 -0.44 -1.26 -11.25
C ALA A 27 0.53 -0.47 -12.14
N LEU A 28 1.54 -1.14 -12.73
CA LEU A 28 2.47 -0.54 -13.68
C LEU A 28 1.75 -0.05 -14.95
N VAL A 29 0.90 -0.90 -15.55
CA VAL A 29 0.11 -0.57 -16.75
C VAL A 29 -0.74 0.68 -16.50
N ARG A 30 -1.39 0.76 -15.35
CA ARG A 30 -2.25 1.90 -14.97
C ARG A 30 -1.44 3.16 -14.69
N ARG A 31 -0.37 3.05 -13.90
CA ARG A 31 0.51 4.17 -13.56
C ARG A 31 1.12 4.83 -14.80
N GLU A 32 1.54 4.02 -15.76
CA GLU A 32 2.13 4.49 -17.02
C GLU A 32 1.06 4.80 -18.11
N ASN A 33 -0.23 4.64 -17.78
CA ASN A 33 -1.37 4.87 -18.67
C ASN A 33 -1.22 4.21 -20.06
N TRP A 34 -0.80 2.93 -20.06
CA TRP A 34 -0.55 2.22 -21.31
C TRP A 34 -1.83 1.95 -22.08
N GLN A 35 -1.75 2.09 -23.40
CA GLN A 35 -2.85 1.84 -24.32
C GLN A 35 -2.85 0.38 -24.80
N ALA A 36 -3.99 -0.11 -25.26
CA ALA A 36 -4.09 -1.41 -25.90
C ALA A 36 -3.07 -1.53 -27.04
N GLY A 37 -2.44 -2.70 -27.15
CA GLY A 37 -1.38 -2.97 -28.12
C GLY A 37 0.05 -2.73 -27.61
N VAL A 38 0.25 -2.06 -26.48
CA VAL A 38 1.58 -1.91 -25.87
C VAL A 38 2.16 -3.28 -25.56
N ALA A 39 3.42 -3.50 -25.94
CA ALA A 39 4.13 -4.75 -25.66
C ALA A 39 4.41 -4.92 -24.17
N LEU A 40 4.29 -6.15 -23.68
CA LEU A 40 4.54 -6.57 -22.28
C LEU A 40 5.75 -7.51 -22.23
N PRO A 41 7.00 -7.01 -22.42
CA PRO A 41 8.19 -7.87 -22.48
C PRO A 41 8.54 -8.40 -21.07
N GLU A 42 8.66 -9.72 -20.95
CA GLU A 42 8.94 -10.40 -19.66
C GLU A 42 10.18 -9.85 -18.95
N VAL A 43 11.22 -9.49 -19.70
CA VAL A 43 12.50 -8.99 -19.13
C VAL A 43 12.28 -7.62 -18.48
N LEU A 44 11.68 -6.69 -19.22
CA LEU A 44 11.44 -5.32 -18.72
C LEU A 44 10.47 -5.30 -17.54
N LEU A 45 9.43 -6.14 -17.58
CA LEU A 45 8.50 -6.28 -16.46
C LEU A 45 9.20 -6.89 -15.24
N ALA A 46 10.06 -7.88 -15.43
CA ALA A 46 10.81 -8.49 -14.33
C ALA A 46 11.76 -7.49 -13.65
N GLU A 47 12.43 -6.65 -14.43
CA GLU A 47 13.30 -5.57 -13.94
C GLU A 47 12.48 -4.49 -13.21
N ALA A 48 11.38 -4.01 -13.81
CA ALA A 48 10.53 -2.98 -13.24
C ALA A 48 9.87 -3.39 -11.90
N ILE A 49 9.55 -4.70 -11.75
CA ILE A 49 8.89 -5.27 -10.56
C ILE A 49 9.92 -5.78 -9.53
N GLY A 50 11.19 -5.90 -9.88
CA GLY A 50 12.22 -6.45 -9.01
C GLY A 50 12.05 -7.96 -8.76
N THR A 51 11.76 -8.74 -9.82
CA THR A 51 11.54 -10.19 -9.73
C THR A 51 12.22 -10.96 -10.87
N SER A 52 12.16 -12.30 -10.86
CA SER A 52 12.65 -13.11 -11.95
C SER A 52 11.61 -13.27 -13.07
N ARG A 53 12.04 -13.69 -14.27
CA ARG A 53 11.17 -13.87 -15.44
C ARG A 53 10.11 -14.95 -15.27
N THR A 54 10.35 -15.98 -14.48
CA THR A 54 9.44 -17.11 -14.31
C THR A 54 8.06 -16.68 -13.75
N PRO A 55 7.94 -15.98 -12.61
CA PRO A 55 6.66 -15.51 -12.12
C PRO A 55 6.01 -14.49 -13.05
N VAL A 56 6.77 -13.66 -13.79
CA VAL A 56 6.23 -12.73 -14.80
C VAL A 56 5.55 -13.48 -15.93
N LYS A 57 6.18 -14.54 -16.45
CA LYS A 57 5.59 -15.38 -17.50
C LYS A 57 4.27 -16.04 -17.07
N VAL A 58 4.19 -16.50 -15.81
CA VAL A 58 2.95 -17.06 -15.25
C VAL A 58 1.90 -15.97 -15.12
N ALA A 59 2.28 -14.81 -14.60
CA ALA A 59 1.39 -13.66 -14.43
C ALA A 59 0.82 -13.19 -15.78
N LEU A 60 1.65 -13.05 -16.83
CA LEU A 60 1.18 -12.66 -18.17
C LEU A 60 0.21 -13.68 -18.78
N ARG A 61 0.44 -14.97 -18.54
CA ARG A 61 -0.50 -16.00 -18.96
C ARG A 61 -1.84 -15.84 -18.24
N HIS A 62 -1.79 -15.59 -16.95
CA HIS A 62 -2.97 -15.38 -16.13
C HIS A 62 -3.72 -14.09 -16.55
N LEU A 63 -3.00 -12.99 -16.77
CA LEU A 63 -3.57 -11.74 -17.30
C LEU A 63 -4.22 -11.96 -18.67
N ALA A 64 -3.76 -12.92 -19.47
CA ALA A 64 -4.41 -13.28 -20.72
C ALA A 64 -5.75 -14.00 -20.49
N THR A 65 -5.90 -14.81 -19.45
CA THR A 65 -7.20 -15.42 -19.09
C THR A 65 -8.19 -14.39 -18.59
N LEU A 66 -7.72 -13.30 -17.97
CA LEU A 66 -8.53 -12.18 -17.51
C LEU A 66 -8.84 -11.14 -18.62
N GLY A 67 -8.36 -11.36 -19.85
CA GLY A 67 -8.56 -10.44 -20.97
C GLY A 67 -7.77 -9.12 -20.86
N VAL A 68 -6.79 -9.03 -19.94
CA VAL A 68 -5.91 -7.87 -19.80
C VAL A 68 -4.75 -7.91 -20.77
N ALA A 69 -4.21 -9.10 -21.04
CA ALA A 69 -3.17 -9.32 -22.01
C ALA A 69 -3.66 -10.22 -23.14
N ARG A 70 -3.00 -10.18 -24.28
CA ARG A 70 -3.18 -11.15 -25.37
C ARG A 70 -1.86 -11.42 -26.06
N GLN A 71 -1.75 -12.53 -26.75
CA GLN A 71 -0.59 -12.79 -27.61
C GLN A 71 -0.78 -12.17 -29.00
N ASP A 72 0.25 -11.50 -29.50
CA ASP A 72 0.31 -11.02 -30.88
C ASP A 72 0.65 -12.18 -31.86
N LYS A 73 0.72 -11.85 -33.17
CA LYS A 73 1.07 -12.82 -34.23
C LYS A 73 2.45 -13.48 -34.01
N ASN A 74 3.34 -12.85 -33.24
CA ASN A 74 4.67 -13.33 -32.93
C ASN A 74 4.74 -14.02 -31.55
N ARG A 75 3.59 -14.38 -30.95
CA ARG A 75 3.45 -14.98 -29.63
C ARG A 75 4.02 -14.12 -28.48
N ARG A 76 4.16 -12.81 -28.66
CA ARG A 76 4.55 -11.87 -27.62
C ARG A 76 3.29 -11.35 -26.93
N TYR A 77 3.38 -11.15 -25.62
CA TYR A 77 2.29 -10.55 -24.88
C TYR A 77 2.21 -9.05 -25.17
N VAL A 78 1.00 -8.58 -25.42
CA VAL A 78 0.64 -7.17 -25.59
C VAL A 78 -0.59 -6.89 -24.73
N LEU A 79 -0.74 -5.64 -24.31
CA LEU A 79 -1.92 -5.19 -23.56
C LEU A 79 -3.16 -5.32 -24.47
N ALA A 80 -4.22 -5.93 -23.95
CA ALA A 80 -5.45 -6.18 -24.71
C ALA A 80 -6.46 -5.04 -24.60
N ARG A 81 -6.45 -4.31 -23.49
CA ARG A 81 -7.36 -3.22 -23.12
C ARG A 81 -6.55 -2.01 -22.68
N ASP A 82 -7.10 -0.80 -22.82
CA ASP A 82 -6.48 0.41 -22.30
C ASP A 82 -6.41 0.38 -20.77
N ALA A 83 -5.37 1.00 -20.19
CA ALA A 83 -5.15 1.03 -18.75
C ALA A 83 -6.39 1.49 -17.95
N LEU A 84 -7.10 2.50 -18.47
CA LEU A 84 -8.32 3.05 -17.85
C LEU A 84 -9.56 2.12 -17.99
N ALA A 85 -9.49 1.11 -18.85
CA ALA A 85 -10.58 0.14 -19.02
C ALA A 85 -10.36 -1.16 -18.21
N LEU A 86 -9.48 -1.15 -17.21
CA LEU A 86 -9.14 -2.32 -16.37
C LEU A 86 -9.81 -2.30 -14.98
N ASP A 87 -10.76 -1.40 -14.73
CA ASP A 87 -11.34 -1.22 -13.40
C ASP A 87 -12.04 -2.46 -12.88
N ASP A 88 -12.76 -3.19 -13.73
CA ASP A 88 -13.38 -4.48 -13.42
C ASP A 88 -12.36 -5.54 -12.98
N VAL A 89 -11.23 -5.63 -13.68
CA VAL A 89 -10.16 -6.58 -13.36
C VAL A 89 -9.39 -6.15 -12.12
N VAL A 90 -9.23 -4.84 -11.92
CA VAL A 90 -8.59 -4.30 -10.71
C VAL A 90 -9.44 -4.64 -9.49
N GLU A 91 -10.77 -4.47 -9.55
CA GLU A 91 -11.66 -4.89 -8.48
C GLU A 91 -11.56 -6.39 -8.20
N ASP A 92 -11.54 -7.22 -9.22
CA ASP A 92 -11.43 -8.67 -9.10
C ASP A 92 -10.05 -9.14 -8.60
N VAL A 93 -8.97 -8.50 -9.05
CA VAL A 93 -7.59 -8.83 -8.66
C VAL A 93 -7.20 -8.14 -7.34
N ALA A 94 -7.80 -6.99 -7.03
CA ALA A 94 -7.72 -6.33 -5.73
C ALA A 94 -8.70 -6.92 -4.72
N ALA A 95 -9.80 -7.53 -5.17
CA ALA A 95 -10.73 -8.34 -4.39
C ALA A 95 -10.18 -9.74 -4.03
N SER A 96 -8.94 -10.05 -4.42
CA SER A 96 -8.11 -10.80 -3.49
C SER A 96 -7.71 -9.82 -2.40
N PRO A 97 -8.58 -9.60 -1.42
CA PRO A 97 -8.29 -8.71 -0.34
C PRO A 97 -7.05 -9.28 0.28
N ASP A 98 -6.31 -8.48 0.88
CA ASP A 98 -5.54 -8.89 2.01
C ASP A 98 -6.20 -10.10 2.60
N ASP A 99 -5.51 -11.24 2.54
CA ASP A 99 -5.97 -12.55 3.00
C ASP A 99 -7.01 -12.33 4.12
N PRO A 100 -8.26 -12.81 4.02
CA PRO A 100 -9.30 -12.54 5.01
C PRO A 100 -8.79 -12.73 6.43
N LEU A 101 -7.87 -13.69 6.62
CA LEU A 101 -7.17 -13.93 7.87
C LEU A 101 -6.26 -12.74 8.26
N TYR A 102 -5.59 -12.11 7.30
CA TYR A 102 -4.78 -10.91 7.55
C TYR A 102 -5.64 -9.77 8.13
N LEU A 103 -6.80 -9.50 7.51
CA LEU A 103 -7.72 -8.47 7.99
C LEU A 103 -8.32 -8.81 9.35
N GLN A 104 -8.67 -10.06 9.59
CA GLN A 104 -9.18 -10.53 10.87
C GLN A 104 -8.14 -10.38 12.00
N ILE A 105 -6.87 -10.74 11.74
CA ILE A 105 -5.78 -10.56 12.70
C ILE A 105 -5.57 -9.06 12.97
N ALA A 106 -5.55 -8.24 11.93
CA ALA A 106 -5.40 -6.79 12.04
C ALA A 106 -6.53 -6.16 12.86
N GLU A 107 -7.78 -6.56 12.62
CA GLU A 107 -8.94 -6.10 13.36
C GLU A 107 -8.93 -6.55 14.83
N ALA A 108 -8.63 -7.82 15.08
CA ALA A 108 -8.53 -8.37 16.42
C ALA A 108 -7.43 -7.68 17.23
N ARG A 109 -6.31 -7.31 16.58
CA ARG A 109 -5.25 -6.55 17.24
C ARG A 109 -5.66 -5.12 17.54
N GLN A 110 -6.28 -4.42 16.60
CA GLN A 110 -6.74 -3.04 16.79
C GLN A 110 -7.88 -2.92 17.81
N SER A 111 -8.77 -3.91 17.88
CA SER A 111 -9.85 -3.94 18.87
C SER A 111 -9.38 -4.34 20.27
N GLY A 112 -8.11 -4.74 20.44
CA GLY A 112 -7.58 -5.22 21.70
C GLY A 112 -8.08 -6.62 22.11
N THR A 113 -8.78 -7.34 21.20
CA THR A 113 -9.25 -8.70 21.46
C THR A 113 -8.14 -9.74 21.30
N LEU A 114 -7.05 -9.39 20.61
CA LEU A 114 -5.89 -10.24 20.45
C LEU A 114 -4.74 -9.73 21.34
N ALA A 115 -4.23 -10.61 22.19
CA ALA A 115 -3.14 -10.29 23.10
C ALA A 115 -1.84 -9.91 22.35
N GLU A 116 -0.97 -9.18 23.01
CA GLU A 116 0.35 -8.79 22.47
C GLU A 116 1.23 -10.01 22.20
N GLU A 117 1.29 -10.94 23.16
CA GLU A 117 1.98 -12.22 23.00
C GLU A 117 0.97 -13.34 22.78
N VAL A 118 1.17 -14.15 21.74
CA VAL A 118 0.24 -15.21 21.36
C VAL A 118 0.98 -16.39 20.71
N SER A 119 0.52 -17.61 20.98
CA SER A 119 1.06 -18.82 20.35
C SER A 119 0.42 -19.10 18.99
N GLU A 120 1.14 -19.83 18.09
CA GLU A 120 0.55 -20.30 16.82
C GLU A 120 -0.71 -21.16 17.07
N ALA A 121 -0.69 -22.01 18.11
CA ALA A 121 -1.82 -22.87 18.45
C ALA A 121 -3.06 -22.05 18.83
N GLU A 122 -2.87 -20.97 19.56
CA GLU A 122 -3.94 -20.07 19.95
C GLU A 122 -4.50 -19.30 18.76
N LEU A 123 -3.64 -18.75 17.89
CA LEU A 123 -4.06 -18.09 16.66
C LEU A 123 -4.84 -19.05 15.74
N MET A 124 -4.37 -20.27 15.58
CA MET A 124 -5.10 -21.30 14.81
C MET A 124 -6.50 -21.56 15.38
N ARG A 125 -6.64 -21.61 16.72
CA ARG A 125 -7.91 -21.81 17.40
C ARG A 125 -8.84 -20.58 17.28
N ILE A 126 -8.29 -19.36 17.44
CA ILE A 126 -9.08 -18.11 17.38
C ILE A 126 -9.65 -17.90 15.98
N PHE A 127 -8.85 -18.14 14.93
CA PHE A 127 -9.21 -17.86 13.56
C PHE A 127 -9.68 -19.09 12.76
N ASP A 128 -9.72 -20.27 13.39
CA ASP A 128 -10.11 -21.54 12.77
C ASP A 128 -9.38 -21.82 11.45
N VAL A 129 -8.05 -21.76 11.46
CA VAL A 129 -7.23 -21.90 10.26
C VAL A 129 -6.12 -22.94 10.42
N ALA A 130 -5.73 -23.54 9.29
CA ALA A 130 -4.60 -24.47 9.24
C ALA A 130 -3.26 -23.71 9.49
N ARG A 131 -2.30 -24.40 10.12
CA ARG A 131 -0.97 -23.86 10.43
C ARG A 131 -0.24 -23.28 9.22
N SER A 132 -0.33 -23.92 8.05
CA SER A 132 0.32 -23.47 6.83
C SER A 132 -0.25 -22.13 6.34
N THR A 133 -1.55 -21.91 6.44
CA THR A 133 -2.22 -20.66 6.10
C THR A 133 -1.82 -19.57 7.08
N LEU A 134 -1.89 -19.84 8.39
CA LEU A 134 -1.49 -18.91 9.42
C LEU A 134 -0.03 -18.46 9.25
N ARG A 135 0.90 -19.37 9.04
CA ARG A 135 2.34 -19.02 8.86
C ARG A 135 2.61 -18.15 7.64
N LYS A 136 1.86 -18.32 6.54
CA LYS A 136 1.98 -17.43 5.37
C LYS A 136 1.59 -16.00 5.72
N VAL A 137 0.49 -15.86 6.44
CA VAL A 137 0.00 -14.52 6.87
C VAL A 137 0.94 -13.91 7.90
N LEU A 138 1.39 -14.67 8.90
CA LEU A 138 2.34 -14.18 9.91
C LEU A 138 3.70 -13.80 9.30
N ALA A 139 4.20 -14.53 8.29
CA ALA A 139 5.40 -14.15 7.57
C ALA A 139 5.23 -12.82 6.82
N ARG A 140 4.06 -12.58 6.22
CA ARG A 140 3.72 -11.29 5.61
C ARG A 140 3.69 -10.19 6.67
N ILE A 141 2.96 -10.38 7.75
CA ILE A 141 2.83 -9.43 8.86
C ILE A 141 4.20 -9.11 9.48
N SER A 142 5.07 -10.12 9.62
CA SER A 142 6.44 -9.94 10.11
C SER A 142 7.29 -9.11 9.16
N ASN A 143 7.19 -9.34 7.84
CA ASN A 143 7.87 -8.52 6.84
C ASN A 143 7.35 -7.07 6.81
N GLU A 144 6.09 -6.86 7.16
CA GLU A 144 5.47 -5.54 7.32
C GLU A 144 5.85 -4.88 8.66
N GLY A 145 6.52 -5.61 9.57
CA GLY A 145 7.14 -5.10 10.80
C GLY A 145 6.18 -4.83 11.94
N TRP A 146 5.03 -5.50 12.02
CA TRP A 146 4.11 -5.38 13.16
C TRP A 146 3.89 -6.68 13.94
N VAL A 147 4.63 -7.75 13.61
CA VAL A 147 4.78 -8.95 14.43
C VAL A 147 6.21 -9.47 14.35
N GLU A 148 6.72 -10.03 15.44
CA GLU A 148 8.00 -10.71 15.50
C GLU A 148 7.84 -12.12 16.05
N GLN A 149 8.64 -13.05 15.52
CA GLN A 149 8.69 -14.40 16.05
C GLN A 149 9.51 -14.42 17.33
N ARG A 150 8.92 -14.91 18.41
CA ARG A 150 9.63 -15.13 19.68
C ARG A 150 10.48 -16.40 19.61
N VAL A 151 11.58 -16.40 20.31
CA VAL A 151 12.38 -17.61 20.51
C VAL A 151 11.51 -18.68 21.20
N GLY A 152 11.22 -19.77 20.49
CA GLY A 152 10.30 -20.82 20.92
C GLY A 152 9.09 -20.95 20.01
N THR A 153 7.88 -20.84 20.53
CA THR A 153 6.64 -21.17 19.80
C THR A 153 5.63 -20.03 19.69
N GLY A 154 6.04 -18.80 19.94
CA GLY A 154 5.11 -17.66 19.99
C GLY A 154 5.44 -16.53 19.02
N TRP A 155 4.50 -15.59 18.97
CA TRP A 155 4.58 -14.35 18.21
C TRP A 155 4.30 -13.17 19.15
N VAL A 156 5.00 -12.06 18.91
CA VAL A 156 4.80 -10.80 19.64
C VAL A 156 4.35 -9.74 18.64
N PHE A 157 3.17 -9.19 18.85
CA PHE A 157 2.68 -8.05 18.09
C PHE A 157 3.35 -6.78 18.60
N LEU A 158 4.06 -6.13 17.71
CA LEU A 158 4.75 -4.89 18.01
C LEU A 158 3.77 -3.73 18.19
N PRO A 159 4.13 -2.69 18.93
CA PRO A 159 3.34 -1.47 19.01
C PRO A 159 3.04 -0.94 17.62
N MET A 160 1.77 -0.56 17.39
CA MET A 160 1.27 0.02 16.14
C MET A 160 0.64 1.38 16.45
N ILE A 161 0.26 2.09 15.41
CA ILE A 161 -0.62 3.22 15.55
C ILE A 161 -2.04 2.67 15.78
N ASP A 162 -2.44 2.61 17.03
CA ASP A 162 -3.68 2.00 17.53
C ASP A 162 -4.66 2.99 18.16
N SER A 163 -4.27 4.26 18.21
CA SER A 163 -5.07 5.33 18.83
C SER A 163 -4.96 6.64 18.04
N PRO A 164 -5.95 7.55 18.18
CA PRO A 164 -5.87 8.91 17.65
C PRO A 164 -4.61 9.64 18.11
N GLN A 165 -4.24 9.48 19.37
CA GLN A 165 -3.05 10.09 19.94
C GLN A 165 -1.77 9.57 19.28
N ALA A 166 -1.57 8.25 19.19
CA ALA A 166 -0.40 7.67 18.53
C ALA A 166 -0.31 8.09 17.07
N TYR A 167 -1.45 8.24 16.39
CA TYR A 167 -1.52 8.74 15.03
C TYR A 167 -1.08 10.20 14.93
N GLU A 168 -1.55 11.07 15.84
CA GLU A 168 -1.14 12.46 15.93
C GLU A 168 0.36 12.60 16.22
N GLU A 169 0.87 11.86 17.20
CA GLU A 169 2.30 11.82 17.55
C GLU A 169 3.17 11.46 16.35
N SER A 170 2.73 10.48 15.53
CA SER A 170 3.43 10.09 14.31
C SER A 170 3.53 11.23 13.29
N TYR A 171 2.47 12.03 13.12
CA TYR A 171 2.47 13.18 12.22
C TYR A 171 3.33 14.34 12.75
N LEU A 172 3.28 14.63 14.05
CA LEU A 172 4.15 15.64 14.66
C LEU A 172 5.63 15.28 14.48
N PHE A 173 5.96 14.01 14.62
CA PHE A 173 7.31 13.53 14.38
C PHE A 173 7.71 13.66 12.90
N ARG A 174 6.84 13.30 11.96
CA ARG A 174 7.05 13.48 10.54
C ARG A 174 7.26 14.96 10.17
N GLN A 175 6.48 15.87 10.72
CA GLN A 175 6.62 17.32 10.54
C GLN A 175 7.96 17.86 11.01
N SER A 176 8.59 17.27 12.03
CA SER A 176 9.91 17.66 12.49
C SER A 176 11.04 17.15 11.57
N MET A 177 10.86 16.00 10.96
CA MET A 177 11.92 15.26 10.28
C MET A 177 11.86 15.42 8.75
N GLU A 178 10.72 15.25 8.11
CA GLU A 178 10.64 15.20 6.65
C GLU A 178 10.94 16.55 5.97
N PRO A 179 10.47 17.71 6.47
CA PRO A 179 10.92 19.00 5.94
C PRO A 179 12.44 19.24 6.11
N ALA A 180 13.00 18.81 7.24
CA ALA A 180 14.44 18.92 7.47
C ALA A 180 15.26 18.02 6.54
N ALA A 181 14.71 16.86 6.15
CA ALA A 181 15.34 15.96 5.19
C ALA A 181 15.54 16.60 3.81
N LEU A 182 14.59 17.43 3.35
CA LEU A 182 14.71 18.20 2.09
C LEU A 182 15.82 19.24 2.14
N LEU A 183 16.16 19.74 3.33
CA LEU A 183 17.24 20.72 3.56
C LEU A 183 18.58 20.05 3.87
N SER A 184 18.69 18.74 3.73
CA SER A 184 19.93 18.02 3.96
C SER A 184 21.04 18.51 2.99
N PRO A 185 22.28 18.74 3.47
CA PRO A 185 23.39 19.09 2.58
C PRO A 185 23.76 17.98 1.59
N TRP A 186 23.26 16.77 1.80
CA TRP A 186 23.45 15.61 0.91
C TRP A 186 22.22 15.32 0.04
N PHE A 187 21.24 16.24 0.01
CA PHE A 187 20.02 16.02 -0.77
C PHE A 187 20.37 15.98 -2.27
N THR A 188 20.11 14.83 -2.88
CA THR A 188 20.43 14.59 -4.30
C THR A 188 19.24 13.94 -5.00
N VAL A 189 18.78 14.59 -6.06
CA VAL A 189 17.60 14.14 -6.83
C VAL A 189 18.01 13.16 -7.92
N ASP A 190 17.37 12.01 -7.95
CA ASP A 190 17.36 11.13 -9.11
C ASP A 190 16.29 11.63 -10.10
N ARG A 191 16.73 12.06 -11.29
CA ARG A 191 15.81 12.64 -12.29
C ARG A 191 14.85 11.64 -12.90
N GLU A 192 15.25 10.40 -13.08
CA GLU A 192 14.35 9.36 -13.62
C GLU A 192 13.26 9.04 -12.62
N GLU A 193 13.62 8.91 -11.34
CA GLU A 193 12.67 8.66 -10.27
C GLU A 193 11.74 9.86 -10.02
N LEU A 194 12.25 11.09 -10.15
CA LEU A 194 11.43 12.31 -10.09
C LEU A 194 10.33 12.31 -11.16
N ILE A 195 10.67 11.96 -12.41
CA ILE A 195 9.70 11.86 -13.51
C ILE A 195 8.64 10.79 -13.20
N LYS A 196 9.05 9.63 -12.65
CA LYS A 196 8.11 8.57 -12.26
C LYS A 196 7.17 9.00 -11.15
N LEU A 197 7.70 9.62 -10.09
CA LEU A 197 6.89 10.16 -9.00
C LEU A 197 5.88 11.18 -9.51
N ARG A 198 6.31 12.11 -10.36
CA ARG A 198 5.42 13.11 -10.94
C ARG A 198 4.27 12.48 -11.71
N ARG A 199 4.57 11.54 -12.62
CA ARG A 199 3.54 10.83 -13.40
C ARG A 199 2.55 10.10 -12.51
N GLU A 200 3.03 9.46 -11.46
CA GLU A 200 2.16 8.75 -10.51
C GLU A 200 1.21 9.73 -9.78
N GLN A 201 1.71 10.88 -9.32
CA GLN A 201 0.88 11.88 -8.66
C GLN A 201 -0.11 12.54 -9.67
N GLU A 202 0.33 12.84 -10.89
CA GLU A 202 -0.54 13.34 -11.97
C GLU A 202 -1.66 12.34 -12.29
N PHE A 203 -1.35 11.05 -12.37
CA PHE A 203 -2.36 10.01 -12.56
C PHE A 203 -3.41 10.03 -11.43
N ILE A 204 -2.98 10.11 -10.18
CA ILE A 204 -3.89 10.17 -9.03
C ILE A 204 -4.79 11.41 -9.14
N VAL A 205 -4.25 12.60 -9.43
CA VAL A 205 -5.02 13.85 -9.56
C VAL A 205 -6.03 13.79 -10.69
N ASN A 206 -5.68 13.16 -11.81
CA ASN A 206 -6.50 13.07 -13.03
C ASN A 206 -7.51 11.92 -13.04
N GLY A 207 -7.93 11.42 -11.86
CA GLY A 207 -8.98 10.41 -11.71
C GLY A 207 -8.50 9.08 -11.11
N GLY A 208 -7.19 8.83 -11.04
CA GLY A 208 -6.64 7.63 -10.43
C GLY A 208 -7.12 7.43 -8.97
N TYR A 209 -7.39 8.52 -8.25
CA TYR A 209 -7.93 8.43 -6.87
C TYR A 209 -9.31 7.76 -6.78
N GLU A 210 -10.07 7.72 -7.87
CA GLU A 210 -11.38 7.04 -7.94
C GLU A 210 -11.22 5.54 -8.25
N THR A 211 -10.21 5.20 -9.06
CA THR A 211 -10.05 3.87 -9.64
C THR A 211 -8.98 3.01 -8.96
N MET A 212 -7.99 3.63 -8.30
CA MET A 212 -6.99 2.91 -7.51
C MET A 212 -7.59 2.30 -6.25
N THR A 213 -7.07 1.14 -5.87
CA THR A 213 -7.42 0.52 -4.59
C THR A 213 -6.86 1.31 -3.40
N ALA A 214 -7.37 1.04 -2.20
CA ALA A 214 -6.84 1.63 -0.97
C ALA A 214 -5.35 1.35 -0.77
N ILE A 215 -4.93 0.14 -1.14
CA ILE A 215 -3.53 -0.30 -1.06
C ILE A 215 -2.66 0.49 -2.04
N GLU A 216 -3.06 0.58 -3.31
CA GLU A 216 -2.31 1.33 -4.33
C GLU A 216 -2.16 2.81 -3.95
N LEU A 217 -3.22 3.44 -3.43
CA LEU A 217 -3.18 4.83 -2.97
C LEU A 217 -2.24 5.00 -1.76
N PHE A 218 -2.22 4.03 -0.85
CA PHE A 218 -1.30 4.04 0.28
C PHE A 218 0.14 3.85 -0.17
N GLU A 219 0.41 2.88 -1.06
CA GLU A 219 1.76 2.60 -1.57
C GLU A 219 2.32 3.79 -2.39
N ALA A 220 1.48 4.46 -3.18
CA ALA A 220 1.88 5.65 -3.91
C ALA A 220 2.27 6.80 -2.96
N ASN A 221 1.48 7.00 -1.89
CA ASN A 221 1.81 7.98 -0.85
C ASN A 221 3.11 7.61 -0.10
N SER A 222 3.29 6.35 0.27
CA SER A 222 4.51 5.88 0.95
C SER A 222 5.73 6.04 0.07
N ARG A 223 5.64 5.65 -1.19
CA ARG A 223 6.72 5.79 -2.18
C ARG A 223 7.17 7.24 -2.32
N PHE A 224 6.23 8.20 -2.38
CA PHE A 224 6.57 9.62 -2.44
C PHE A 224 7.45 10.03 -1.25
N HIS A 225 7.01 9.79 -0.02
CA HIS A 225 7.74 10.17 1.19
C HIS A 225 9.07 9.41 1.35
N GLU A 226 9.08 8.11 1.07
CA GLU A 226 10.31 7.29 1.12
C GLU A 226 11.35 7.74 0.10
N THR A 227 10.94 8.14 -1.11
CA THR A 227 11.86 8.62 -2.14
C THR A 227 12.50 9.93 -1.74
N LEU A 228 11.73 10.89 -1.21
CA LEU A 228 12.30 12.14 -0.70
C LEU A 228 13.25 11.90 0.49
N ALA A 229 12.89 10.95 1.37
CA ALA A 229 13.76 10.53 2.47
C ALA A 229 15.06 9.87 1.96
N LEU A 230 14.98 9.06 0.91
CA LEU A 230 16.15 8.48 0.25
C LEU A 230 17.07 9.57 -0.32
N TRP A 231 16.49 10.55 -1.03
CA TRP A 231 17.24 11.67 -1.62
C TRP A 231 17.92 12.56 -0.58
N SER A 232 17.45 12.55 0.68
CA SER A 232 18.12 13.29 1.76
C SER A 232 19.55 12.81 2.03
N GLY A 233 19.95 11.63 1.53
CA GLY A 233 21.23 10.99 1.83
C GLY A 233 21.35 10.48 3.26
N ASN A 234 20.29 10.63 4.09
CA ASN A 234 20.30 10.23 5.49
C ASN A 234 19.55 8.89 5.68
N ARG A 235 20.31 7.81 5.86
CA ARG A 235 19.75 6.47 6.08
C ARG A 235 18.80 6.37 7.27
N PHE A 236 18.99 7.16 8.32
CA PHE A 236 18.15 7.13 9.51
C PHE A 236 16.78 7.77 9.23
N VAL A 237 16.73 8.83 8.45
CA VAL A 237 15.48 9.42 7.96
C VAL A 237 14.70 8.40 7.15
N LEU A 238 15.35 7.75 6.16
CA LEU A 238 14.70 6.74 5.32
C LEU A 238 14.16 5.56 6.15
N GLN A 239 14.96 5.02 7.07
CA GLN A 239 14.53 3.92 7.94
C GLN A 239 13.33 4.31 8.81
N THR A 240 13.34 5.54 9.31
CA THR A 240 12.25 6.06 10.14
C THR A 240 10.97 6.25 9.35
N VAL A 241 11.02 6.85 8.16
CA VAL A 241 9.86 7.00 7.27
C VAL A 241 9.26 5.62 6.96
N ARG A 242 10.08 4.66 6.54
CA ARG A 242 9.64 3.28 6.28
C ARG A 242 8.98 2.64 7.49
N ARG A 243 9.56 2.82 8.68
CA ARG A 243 8.97 2.26 9.91
C ARG A 243 7.61 2.89 10.23
N LEU A 244 7.49 4.20 10.09
CA LEU A 244 6.20 4.89 10.30
C LEU A 244 5.15 4.46 9.28
N ASP A 245 5.54 4.24 8.01
CA ASP A 245 4.63 3.73 6.99
C ASP A 245 4.13 2.32 7.32
N GLN A 246 5.00 1.43 7.82
CA GLN A 246 4.60 0.12 8.31
C GLN A 246 3.58 0.23 9.45
N LEU A 247 3.85 1.08 10.45
CA LEU A 247 3.00 1.23 11.64
C LEU A 247 1.61 1.81 11.34
N ARG A 248 1.49 2.71 10.33
CA ARG A 248 0.21 3.35 9.97
C ARG A 248 -0.59 2.60 8.90
N ARG A 249 -0.01 1.59 8.25
CA ARG A 249 -0.58 0.87 7.10
C ARG A 249 -2.03 0.46 7.31
N LEU A 250 -2.35 -0.21 8.41
CA LEU A 250 -3.70 -0.72 8.67
C LEU A 250 -4.74 0.39 8.85
N VAL A 251 -4.38 1.46 9.55
CA VAL A 251 -5.26 2.63 9.74
C VAL A 251 -5.51 3.32 8.41
N GLU A 252 -4.47 3.44 7.59
CA GLU A 252 -4.56 4.09 6.28
C GLU A 252 -5.40 3.29 5.28
N TYR A 253 -5.34 1.96 5.29
CA TYR A 253 -6.20 1.13 4.44
C TYR A 253 -7.68 1.35 4.75
N ARG A 254 -8.06 1.41 6.02
CA ARG A 254 -9.45 1.70 6.41
C ARG A 254 -9.88 3.10 5.98
N GLN A 255 -9.02 4.10 6.13
CA GLN A 255 -9.34 5.47 5.74
C GLN A 255 -9.40 5.68 4.22
N ALA A 256 -8.61 4.97 3.45
CA ALA A 256 -8.55 5.14 2.00
C ALA A 256 -9.87 4.74 1.32
N VAL A 257 -10.61 3.76 1.86
CA VAL A 257 -11.93 3.38 1.36
C VAL A 257 -12.94 4.51 1.51
N THR A 258 -12.87 5.26 2.62
CA THR A 258 -13.88 6.28 2.97
C THR A 258 -13.52 7.69 2.51
N ARG A 259 -12.25 7.96 2.15
CA ARG A 259 -11.73 9.32 1.93
C ARG A 259 -10.97 9.49 0.63
N ARG A 260 -11.46 8.94 -0.47
CA ARG A 260 -10.80 8.99 -1.79
C ARG A 260 -10.46 10.41 -2.24
N ARG A 261 -11.36 11.40 -2.08
CA ARG A 261 -11.08 12.81 -2.45
C ARG A 261 -9.90 13.43 -1.69
N ALA A 262 -9.68 13.04 -0.45
CA ALA A 262 -8.52 13.51 0.31
C ALA A 262 -7.19 13.07 -0.36
N ARG A 263 -7.18 11.94 -1.07
CA ARG A 263 -6.01 11.46 -1.81
C ARG A 263 -5.70 12.33 -3.04
N GLN A 264 -6.72 12.84 -3.73
CA GLN A 264 -6.53 13.81 -4.80
C GLN A 264 -5.86 15.09 -4.29
N THR A 265 -6.34 15.63 -3.17
CA THR A 265 -5.73 16.82 -2.55
C THR A 265 -4.27 16.56 -2.15
N GLN A 266 -3.99 15.43 -1.51
CA GLN A 266 -2.62 15.06 -1.13
C GLN A 266 -1.70 14.93 -2.35
N ALA A 267 -2.16 14.30 -3.43
CA ALA A 267 -1.38 14.17 -4.65
C ALA A 267 -1.12 15.54 -5.32
N THR A 268 -2.07 16.48 -5.25
CA THR A 268 -1.87 17.87 -5.71
C THR A 268 -0.79 18.57 -4.89
N GLU A 269 -0.79 18.39 -3.57
CA GLU A 269 0.24 18.93 -2.67
C GLU A 269 1.62 18.30 -2.96
N HIS A 270 1.67 16.99 -3.23
CA HIS A 270 2.90 16.31 -3.64
C HIS A 270 3.46 16.89 -4.95
N LEU A 271 2.61 17.18 -5.95
CA LEU A 271 3.04 17.82 -7.20
C LEU A 271 3.64 19.21 -6.96
N ALA A 272 3.10 19.99 -6.04
CA ALA A 272 3.65 21.28 -5.67
C ALA A 272 5.05 21.15 -5.03
N ILE A 273 5.24 20.15 -4.16
CA ILE A 273 6.55 19.83 -3.56
C ILE A 273 7.55 19.43 -4.65
N LEU A 274 7.17 18.52 -5.57
CA LEU A 274 8.04 18.12 -6.68
C LEU A 274 8.40 19.28 -7.58
N ALA A 275 7.47 20.20 -7.85
CA ALA A 275 7.72 21.40 -8.65
C ALA A 275 8.74 22.34 -7.98
N ALA A 276 8.71 22.49 -6.66
CA ALA A 276 9.72 23.27 -5.92
C ALA A 276 11.09 22.57 -5.99
N ILE A 277 11.15 21.24 -5.83
CA ILE A 277 12.39 20.46 -5.96
C ILE A 277 13.00 20.61 -7.37
N GLU A 278 12.20 20.56 -8.43
CA GLU A 278 12.66 20.75 -9.81
C GLU A 278 13.27 22.12 -10.06
N ARG A 279 12.74 23.15 -9.42
CA ARG A 279 13.30 24.51 -9.44
C ARG A 279 14.50 24.66 -8.52
N GLN A 280 14.90 23.61 -7.82
CA GLN A 280 15.97 23.61 -6.81
C GLN A 280 15.67 24.55 -5.62
N ASP A 281 14.41 24.89 -5.38
CA ASP A 281 13.97 25.64 -4.21
C ASP A 281 13.59 24.70 -3.07
N LEU A 282 14.61 24.19 -2.40
CA LEU A 282 14.45 23.25 -1.31
C LEU A 282 13.85 23.90 -0.05
N ILE A 283 13.94 25.23 0.09
CA ILE A 283 13.32 25.98 1.19
C ILE A 283 11.81 26.00 0.99
N GLU A 284 11.34 26.31 -0.22
CA GLU A 284 9.92 26.23 -0.58
C GLU A 284 9.41 24.80 -0.44
N ALA A 285 10.16 23.81 -0.97
CA ALA A 285 9.79 22.39 -0.86
C ALA A 285 9.60 21.95 0.59
N ALA A 286 10.50 22.35 1.50
CA ALA A 286 10.40 22.05 2.93
C ALA A 286 9.19 22.73 3.59
N GLY A 287 8.89 23.98 3.20
CA GLY A 287 7.70 24.71 3.64
C GLY A 287 6.41 24.03 3.21
N LEU A 288 6.33 23.62 1.94
CA LEU A 288 5.21 22.87 1.38
C LEU A 288 5.03 21.51 2.04
N MET A 289 6.12 20.76 2.29
CA MET A 289 6.10 19.48 3.00
C MET A 289 5.54 19.65 4.43
N ARG A 290 5.99 20.66 5.16
CA ARG A 290 5.48 20.95 6.51
C ARG A 290 3.98 21.21 6.48
N LYS A 291 3.52 22.04 5.52
CA LYS A 291 2.08 22.35 5.35
C LYS A 291 1.30 21.09 4.99
N HIS A 292 1.76 20.29 4.04
CA HIS A 292 1.15 19.02 3.62
C HIS A 292 0.94 18.08 4.82
N LEU A 293 1.97 17.88 5.64
CA LEU A 293 1.89 17.01 6.81
C LEU A 293 0.94 17.56 7.89
N GLU A 294 0.88 18.89 8.08
CA GLU A 294 -0.05 19.53 9.00
C GLU A 294 -1.50 19.39 8.52
N ASP A 295 -1.76 19.64 7.24
CA ASP A 295 -3.09 19.51 6.66
C ASP A 295 -3.57 18.04 6.71
N ALA A 296 -2.68 17.09 6.41
CA ALA A 296 -2.94 15.67 6.54
C ALA A 296 -3.22 15.27 8.00
N ARG A 297 -2.44 15.76 8.97
CA ARG A 297 -2.67 15.56 10.41
C ARG A 297 -4.06 16.00 10.81
N ARG A 298 -4.42 17.25 10.51
CA ARG A 298 -5.73 17.82 10.84
C ARG A 298 -6.87 17.01 10.22
N ALA A 299 -6.79 16.74 8.93
CA ALA A 299 -7.83 16.01 8.22
C ALA A 299 -8.04 14.60 8.77
N LYS A 300 -6.97 13.94 9.24
CA LYS A 300 -7.01 12.55 9.69
C LYS A 300 -7.34 12.40 11.17
N VAL A 301 -6.80 13.25 12.04
CA VAL A 301 -7.08 13.20 13.49
C VAL A 301 -8.53 13.53 13.79
N TYR A 302 -9.11 14.57 13.19
CA TYR A 302 -10.52 14.94 13.38
C TYR A 302 -11.55 13.92 12.87
N GLY A 303 -11.12 12.93 12.08
CA GLY A 303 -12.03 11.90 11.56
C GLY A 303 -11.66 10.48 11.96
N ILE A 304 -10.69 10.34 12.84
CA ILE A 304 -10.16 9.03 13.23
C ILE A 304 -10.99 8.41 14.38
N ASP A 305 -11.72 9.22 15.14
CA ASP A 305 -12.59 8.73 16.20
C ASP A 305 -13.61 7.68 15.71
N ASP A 306 -14.12 7.81 14.49
CA ASP A 306 -15.04 6.84 13.91
C ASP A 306 -14.34 5.52 13.55
N VAL A 307 -13.06 5.57 13.20
CA VAL A 307 -12.24 4.38 12.88
C VAL A 307 -11.93 3.57 14.14
N PHE A 308 -11.73 4.24 15.29
CA PHE A 308 -11.43 3.58 16.55
C PHE A 308 -12.67 3.33 17.44
N ARG A 309 -13.78 4.10 17.27
CA ARG A 309 -15.03 3.90 18.03
C ARG A 309 -15.79 2.62 17.65
N GLY A 310 -15.63 2.12 16.43
CA GLY A 310 -16.23 0.84 16.01
C GLY A 310 -15.72 -0.39 16.79
N SER A 311 -14.74 -0.21 17.66
CA SER A 311 -14.01 -1.29 18.35
C SER A 311 -14.27 -1.37 19.87
N ARG A 312 -15.08 -0.46 20.46
CA ARG A 312 -15.41 -0.57 21.89
C ARG A 312 -16.69 -1.39 22.07
N PRO A 313 -16.63 -2.53 22.77
CA PRO A 313 -17.87 -3.20 23.21
C PRO A 313 -18.65 -2.19 24.08
N SER A 314 -19.95 -2.03 23.79
CA SER A 314 -20.85 -1.24 24.63
C SER A 314 -20.81 -1.87 26.03
N THR A 315 -20.20 -1.19 26.98
CA THR A 315 -20.39 -1.49 28.39
C THR A 315 -21.85 -1.18 28.72
N ARG A 316 -22.71 -2.20 28.61
CA ARG A 316 -24.02 -2.14 29.28
C ARG A 316 -23.72 -2.04 30.78
N THR A 317 -23.93 -0.88 31.31
CA THR A 317 -24.09 -0.66 32.76
C THR A 317 -25.31 -1.50 33.17
N LEU A 318 -25.09 -2.57 33.90
CA LEU A 318 -26.13 -3.22 34.67
C LEU A 318 -26.36 -2.32 35.90
N GLU A 319 -27.47 -1.60 35.91
CA GLU A 319 -28.15 -1.16 37.13
C GLU A 319 -29.09 -2.27 37.63
#